data_06e20470290498c753a5b7c3470b6837
#
_entry.id   06e20470290498c753a5b7c3470b6837
#
_cell.length_a   1.000
_cell.length_b   1.000
_cell.length_c   1.000
_cell.angle_alpha   90.00
_cell.angle_beta   90.00
_cell.angle_gamma   90.00
#
_symmetry.space_group_name_H-M   'P 1'
#
loop_
_entity.id
_entity.type
_entity.pdbx_description
1 polymer ?
#
loop_
_entity_poly.entity_id
_entity_poly.type
_entity_poly.pdbx_seq_one_letter_code
_entity_poly.pdbx_strand_id
1 'polypeptide(L)'
;ATPHGVAPFFGAMAALAAWAFPAAALAQAPDLERAKQIVGGSCFLCHGADGESSSEVFPKLGGQNAEYLAKQLANFRSGTRKSPSMGGMVKDLTPQDIASLGAYFAAKPGTTHEIKDWDLAGVGRHVYLQGNRWSRVAACQSCHGASGHGTATLPRLAGQNAIYLEMQIKQFNTRERTNDNEVMHAIASKMSELEIKAVSEYLSGQP
;
A
#
# COMPACT_ATOMS: atom_id res chain seq x y z
N ALA A 1 -7.32 -1.44 -93.17
CA ALA A 1 -7.54 -0.29 -92.23
C ALA A 1 -8.13 -0.81 -90.96
N THR A 2 -7.35 -0.89 -89.91
CA THR A 2 -7.76 -1.26 -88.53
C THR A 2 -7.53 -0.03 -87.61
N PRO A 3 -8.51 0.35 -86.85
CA PRO A 3 -8.30 1.43 -85.87
C PRO A 3 -7.74 0.91 -84.58
N HIS A 4 -6.77 1.61 -84.03
CA HIS A 4 -6.14 1.38 -82.80
C HIS A 4 -7.09 1.86 -81.59
N GLY A 5 -7.43 0.90 -80.74
CA GLY A 5 -8.16 1.21 -79.49
C GLY A 5 -7.20 1.66 -78.39
N VAL A 6 -7.46 2.81 -77.88
CA VAL A 6 -6.78 3.38 -76.68
C VAL A 6 -7.46 2.85 -75.42
N ALA A 7 -6.74 2.14 -74.57
CA ALA A 7 -7.24 1.70 -73.24
C ALA A 7 -7.12 2.83 -72.22
N PRO A 8 -8.12 3.05 -71.32
CA PRO A 8 -8.00 4.02 -70.25
C PRO A 8 -7.19 3.49 -69.09
N PHE A 9 -6.20 4.24 -68.63
CA PHE A 9 -5.48 4.04 -67.36
C PHE A 9 -6.40 4.36 -66.19
N PHE A 10 -6.81 3.38 -65.45
CA PHE A 10 -7.41 3.58 -64.14
C PHE A 10 -6.29 3.78 -63.10
N GLY A 11 -6.11 5.00 -62.65
CA GLY A 11 -5.23 5.32 -61.54
C GLY A 11 -5.86 4.83 -60.21
N ALA A 12 -5.25 3.86 -59.57
CA ALA A 12 -5.62 3.43 -58.23
C ALA A 12 -5.14 4.48 -57.20
N MET A 13 -6.07 5.23 -56.66
CA MET A 13 -5.81 6.08 -55.47
C MET A 13 -5.67 5.16 -54.24
N ALA A 14 -4.45 5.00 -53.75
CA ALA A 14 -4.18 4.33 -52.47
C ALA A 14 -4.60 5.28 -51.33
N ALA A 15 -5.70 4.96 -50.67
CA ALA A 15 -6.10 5.62 -49.44
C ALA A 15 -5.16 5.23 -48.29
N LEU A 16 -4.31 6.13 -47.86
CA LEU A 16 -3.52 5.99 -46.65
C LEU A 16 -4.45 6.08 -45.43
N ALA A 17 -4.83 4.96 -44.86
CA ALA A 17 -5.52 4.89 -43.59
C ALA A 17 -4.53 5.34 -42.48
N ALA A 18 -4.70 6.56 -41.94
CA ALA A 18 -3.97 7.03 -40.77
C ALA A 18 -4.47 6.24 -39.53
N TRP A 19 -3.63 5.35 -39.05
CA TRP A 19 -3.87 4.65 -37.77
C TRP A 19 -3.63 5.65 -36.64
N ALA A 20 -4.71 6.22 -36.09
CA ALA A 20 -4.66 6.98 -34.85
C ALA A 20 -4.38 6.02 -33.69
N PHE A 21 -3.15 5.95 -33.24
CA PHE A 21 -2.83 5.30 -31.97
C PHE A 21 -3.47 6.13 -30.84
N PRO A 22 -4.26 5.50 -29.94
CA PRO A 22 -4.74 6.22 -28.78
C PRO A 22 -3.50 6.69 -27.97
N ALA A 23 -3.41 7.98 -27.73
CA ALA A 23 -2.38 8.53 -26.84
C ALA A 23 -2.54 7.85 -25.49
N ALA A 24 -1.55 7.03 -25.11
CA ALA A 24 -1.51 6.46 -23.77
C ALA A 24 -1.58 7.64 -22.80
N ALA A 25 -2.62 7.68 -21.95
CA ALA A 25 -2.76 8.68 -20.91
C ALA A 25 -1.54 8.54 -19.99
N LEU A 26 -0.58 9.45 -20.12
CA LEU A 26 0.56 9.52 -19.22
C LEU A 26 0.00 9.73 -17.81
N ALA A 27 0.34 8.83 -16.88
CA ALA A 27 -0.01 9.01 -15.50
C ALA A 27 0.55 10.36 -15.03
N GLN A 28 -0.31 11.24 -14.54
CA GLN A 28 0.11 12.55 -14.06
C GLN A 28 1.06 12.38 -12.87
N ALA A 29 2.12 13.19 -12.83
CA ALA A 29 3.03 13.22 -11.69
C ALA A 29 2.26 13.58 -10.40
N PRO A 30 2.69 13.05 -9.23
CA PRO A 30 2.06 13.40 -7.96
C PRO A 30 2.07 14.90 -7.69
N ASP A 31 0.93 15.45 -7.29
CA ASP A 31 0.80 16.85 -6.87
C ASP A 31 0.97 16.93 -5.34
N LEU A 32 2.19 17.23 -4.90
CA LEU A 32 2.54 17.28 -3.49
C LEU A 32 1.92 18.48 -2.75
N GLU A 33 1.68 19.60 -3.43
CA GLU A 33 1.02 20.76 -2.82
C GLU A 33 -0.46 20.45 -2.56
N ARG A 34 -1.13 19.82 -3.51
CA ARG A 34 -2.49 19.34 -3.32
C ARG A 34 -2.57 18.29 -2.19
N ALA A 35 -1.62 17.35 -2.14
CA ALA A 35 -1.55 16.38 -1.05
C ALA A 35 -1.39 17.06 0.31
N LYS A 36 -0.49 18.06 0.42
CA LYS A 36 -0.29 18.84 1.65
C LYS A 36 -1.56 19.55 2.10
N GLN A 37 -2.34 20.13 1.18
CA GLN A 37 -3.63 20.76 1.49
C GLN A 37 -4.63 19.74 2.04
N ILE A 38 -4.74 18.55 1.43
CA ILE A 38 -5.62 17.47 1.89
C ILE A 38 -5.19 16.99 3.29
N VAL A 39 -3.90 16.78 3.50
CA VAL A 39 -3.36 16.37 4.80
C VAL A 39 -3.69 17.41 5.86
N GLY A 40 -3.43 18.70 5.61
CA GLY A 40 -3.72 19.80 6.54
C GLY A 40 -5.22 20.04 6.77
N GLY A 41 -6.09 19.57 5.87
CA GLY A 41 -7.55 19.67 6.01
C GLY A 41 -8.15 18.64 6.97
N SER A 42 -7.64 17.42 6.99
CA SER A 42 -8.29 16.33 7.74
C SER A 42 -7.36 15.20 8.21
N CYS A 43 -6.39 14.76 7.41
CA CYS A 43 -5.61 13.56 7.71
C CYS A 43 -4.72 13.74 8.95
N PHE A 44 -4.20 14.97 9.15
CA PHE A 44 -3.27 15.28 10.25
C PHE A 44 -3.86 15.04 11.63
N LEU A 45 -5.18 15.13 11.79
CA LEU A 45 -5.85 14.97 13.08
C LEU A 45 -5.57 13.60 13.73
N CYS A 46 -5.46 12.56 12.91
CA CYS A 46 -5.21 11.20 13.38
C CYS A 46 -3.80 10.70 13.03
N HIS A 47 -3.28 11.10 11.86
CA HIS A 47 -2.03 10.56 11.36
C HIS A 47 -0.82 11.48 11.55
N GLY A 48 -1.04 12.73 12.02
CA GLY A 48 0.01 13.75 12.07
C GLY A 48 0.29 14.36 10.69
N ALA A 49 0.92 15.54 10.68
CA ALA A 49 1.22 16.25 9.44
C ALA A 49 2.29 15.54 8.60
N ASP A 50 3.25 14.89 9.26
CA ASP A 50 4.32 14.11 8.64
C ASP A 50 4.05 12.60 8.70
N GLY A 51 2.87 12.20 9.15
CA GLY A 51 2.48 10.80 9.24
C GLY A 51 3.05 10.08 10.46
N GLU A 52 3.42 10.82 11.52
CA GLU A 52 3.99 10.31 12.76
C GLU A 52 2.96 9.61 13.66
N SER A 53 1.67 9.85 13.40
CA SER A 53 0.50 9.40 14.15
C SER A 53 0.32 10.11 15.51
N SER A 54 -0.91 10.41 15.85
CA SER A 54 -1.30 11.02 17.14
C SER A 54 -1.61 9.99 18.23
N SER A 55 -1.70 8.70 17.88
CA SER A 55 -2.09 7.62 18.80
C SER A 55 -1.66 6.26 18.27
N GLU A 56 -1.36 5.33 19.18
CA GLU A 56 -0.92 3.97 18.84
C GLU A 56 -1.98 3.12 18.07
N VAL A 57 -3.24 3.54 18.04
CA VAL A 57 -4.30 2.87 17.27
C VAL A 57 -4.37 3.33 15.81
N PHE A 58 -3.81 4.51 15.51
CA PHE A 58 -3.72 4.99 14.13
C PHE A 58 -2.37 4.63 13.52
N PRO A 59 -2.34 4.22 12.24
CA PRO A 59 -1.06 3.89 11.61
C PRO A 59 -0.20 5.13 11.39
N LYS A 60 1.11 4.93 11.58
CA LYS A 60 2.12 5.83 11.04
C LYS A 60 2.14 5.69 9.53
N LEU A 61 2.22 6.82 8.83
CA LEU A 61 2.23 6.91 7.37
C LEU A 61 3.57 7.40 6.82
N GLY A 62 4.36 8.11 7.63
CA GLY A 62 5.69 8.58 7.27
C GLY A 62 6.62 7.42 6.90
N GLY A 63 7.30 7.53 5.76
CA GLY A 63 8.19 6.50 5.23
C GLY A 63 7.50 5.24 4.73
N GLN A 64 6.17 5.20 4.68
CA GLN A 64 5.43 4.06 4.12
C GLN A 64 5.51 4.07 2.59
N ASN A 65 5.51 2.89 1.98
CA ASN A 65 5.61 2.73 0.52
C ASN A 65 4.43 3.39 -0.21
N ALA A 66 4.74 4.24 -1.19
CA ALA A 66 3.76 5.09 -1.88
C ALA A 66 2.64 4.28 -2.57
N GLU A 67 3.00 3.22 -3.30
CA GLU A 67 2.04 2.37 -4.00
C GLU A 67 1.16 1.59 -3.01
N TYR A 68 1.74 1.15 -1.90
CA TYR A 68 0.97 0.51 -0.84
C TYR A 68 -0.05 1.48 -0.22
N LEU A 69 0.35 2.72 0.09
CA LEU A 69 -0.56 3.75 0.60
C LEU A 69 -1.68 4.04 -0.40
N ALA A 70 -1.33 4.25 -1.67
CA ALA A 70 -2.31 4.49 -2.72
C ALA A 70 -3.32 3.32 -2.84
N LYS A 71 -2.83 2.08 -2.81
CA LYS A 71 -3.68 0.89 -2.78
C LYS A 71 -4.62 0.89 -1.58
N GLN A 72 -4.13 1.21 -0.37
CA GLN A 72 -4.97 1.22 0.82
C GLN A 72 -6.07 2.30 0.75
N LEU A 73 -5.72 3.52 0.31
CA LEU A 73 -6.70 4.60 0.11
C LEU A 73 -7.76 4.22 -0.92
N ALA A 74 -7.36 3.65 -2.06
CA ALA A 74 -8.28 3.15 -3.08
C ALA A 74 -9.19 2.05 -2.54
N ASN A 75 -8.66 1.13 -1.72
CA ASN A 75 -9.43 0.04 -1.13
C ASN A 75 -10.42 0.54 -0.07
N PHE A 76 -10.08 1.56 0.71
CA PHE A 76 -11.04 2.22 1.60
C PHE A 76 -12.16 2.92 0.82
N ARG A 77 -11.80 3.62 -0.28
CA ARG A 77 -12.76 4.32 -1.13
C ARG A 77 -13.73 3.35 -1.82
N SER A 78 -13.25 2.20 -2.28
CA SER A 78 -14.09 1.17 -2.93
C SER A 78 -14.86 0.28 -1.93
N GLY A 79 -14.55 0.37 -0.62
CA GLY A 79 -15.10 -0.53 0.39
C GLY A 79 -14.46 -1.93 0.44
N THR A 80 -13.47 -2.21 -0.41
CA THR A 80 -12.69 -3.48 -0.38
C THR A 80 -11.96 -3.65 0.95
N ARG A 81 -11.45 -2.55 1.52
CA ARG A 81 -10.98 -2.48 2.90
C ARG A 81 -11.96 -1.65 3.72
N LYS A 82 -12.58 -2.27 4.71
CA LYS A 82 -13.57 -1.60 5.57
C LYS A 82 -12.90 -0.86 6.71
N SER A 83 -13.36 0.36 6.97
CA SER A 83 -13.02 1.15 8.16
C SER A 83 -14.10 2.21 8.36
N PRO A 84 -14.72 2.28 9.54
CA PRO A 84 -15.74 3.29 9.83
C PRO A 84 -15.23 4.72 9.68
N SER A 85 -13.97 5.00 10.06
CA SER A 85 -13.37 6.32 9.97
C SER A 85 -12.82 6.62 8.58
N MET A 86 -12.01 5.70 8.00
CA MET A 86 -11.33 5.98 6.74
C MET A 86 -12.27 6.04 5.53
N GLY A 87 -13.37 5.26 5.52
CA GLY A 87 -14.33 5.27 4.42
C GLY A 87 -14.88 6.67 4.14
N GLY A 88 -15.22 7.42 5.19
CA GLY A 88 -15.67 8.81 5.08
C GLY A 88 -14.58 9.79 4.62
N MET A 89 -13.34 9.57 5.07
CA MET A 89 -12.21 10.45 4.78
C MET A 89 -11.75 10.39 3.32
N VAL A 90 -11.93 9.23 2.66
CA VAL A 90 -11.39 9.00 1.30
C VAL A 90 -12.43 9.07 0.19
N LYS A 91 -13.71 9.23 0.51
CA LYS A 91 -14.81 9.10 -0.45
C LYS A 91 -14.70 10.05 -1.65
N ASP A 92 -14.25 11.27 -1.40
CA ASP A 92 -14.16 12.36 -2.39
C ASP A 92 -12.77 12.49 -3.03
N LEU A 93 -11.79 11.63 -2.65
CA LEU A 93 -10.45 11.65 -3.22
C LEU A 93 -10.47 11.16 -4.67
N THR A 94 -9.87 11.92 -5.57
CA THR A 94 -9.60 11.47 -6.94
C THR A 94 -8.48 10.43 -6.98
N PRO A 95 -8.33 9.65 -8.07
CA PRO A 95 -7.16 8.78 -8.24
C PRO A 95 -5.84 9.54 -8.15
N GLN A 96 -5.80 10.79 -8.63
CA GLN A 96 -4.63 11.66 -8.55
C GLN A 96 -4.33 12.08 -7.11
N ASP A 97 -5.36 12.47 -6.31
CA ASP A 97 -5.20 12.78 -4.89
C ASP A 97 -4.62 11.58 -4.13
N ILE A 98 -5.13 10.37 -4.42
CA ILE A 98 -4.66 9.12 -3.81
C ILE A 98 -3.18 8.85 -4.12
N ALA A 99 -2.76 8.99 -5.37
CA ALA A 99 -1.37 8.84 -5.79
C ALA A 99 -0.47 9.90 -5.12
N SER A 100 -0.94 11.15 -5.08
CA SER A 100 -0.24 12.28 -4.47
C SER A 100 -0.06 12.11 -2.96
N LEU A 101 -1.08 11.64 -2.24
CA LEU A 101 -1.01 11.33 -0.81
C LEU A 101 -0.03 10.18 -0.52
N GLY A 102 -0.01 9.15 -1.38
CA GLY A 102 0.97 8.07 -1.29
C GLY A 102 2.40 8.59 -1.39
N ALA A 103 2.68 9.41 -2.41
CA ALA A 103 3.99 10.03 -2.61
C ALA A 103 4.35 11.00 -1.48
N TYR A 104 3.40 11.80 -0.99
CA TYR A 104 3.61 12.75 0.09
C TYR A 104 4.12 12.07 1.36
N PHE A 105 3.42 11.04 1.85
CA PHE A 105 3.83 10.35 3.08
C PHE A 105 5.05 9.46 2.88
N ALA A 106 5.26 8.90 1.70
CA ALA A 106 6.46 8.11 1.40
C ALA A 106 7.75 8.95 1.49
N ALA A 107 7.67 10.27 1.19
CA ALA A 107 8.79 11.20 1.29
C ALA A 107 9.05 11.69 2.73
N LYS A 108 8.17 11.37 3.70
CA LYS A 108 8.35 11.76 5.09
C LYS A 108 9.23 10.75 5.83
N PRO A 109 9.95 11.17 6.88
CA PRO A 109 10.75 10.25 7.66
C PRO A 109 9.89 9.21 8.36
N GLY A 110 10.32 7.95 8.35
CA GLY A 110 9.81 6.94 9.26
C GLY A 110 10.28 7.24 10.68
N THR A 111 9.43 6.93 11.67
CA THR A 111 9.76 7.06 13.10
C THR A 111 9.65 5.71 13.77
N THR A 112 10.40 5.50 14.83
CA THR A 112 10.39 4.28 15.63
C THR A 112 9.83 4.56 17.03
N HIS A 113 9.44 3.49 17.73
CA HIS A 113 9.15 3.54 19.15
C HIS A 113 10.30 2.94 19.96
N GLU A 114 10.38 3.28 21.22
CA GLU A 114 11.18 2.54 22.19
C GLU A 114 10.52 1.18 22.44
N ILE A 115 11.31 0.11 22.42
CA ILE A 115 10.85 -1.23 22.78
C ILE A 115 10.57 -1.24 24.29
N LYS A 116 9.34 -1.54 24.66
CA LYS A 116 8.89 -1.55 26.07
C LYS A 116 9.21 -2.88 26.76
N ASP A 117 9.20 -3.98 26.01
CA ASP A 117 9.45 -5.33 26.51
C ASP A 117 10.48 -6.03 25.61
N TRP A 118 11.74 -6.05 26.03
CA TRP A 118 12.84 -6.62 25.27
C TRP A 118 12.76 -8.15 25.16
N ASP A 119 12.22 -8.85 26.16
CA ASP A 119 12.04 -10.29 26.12
C ASP A 119 10.96 -10.65 25.09
N LEU A 120 9.85 -9.94 25.14
CA LEU A 120 8.79 -10.09 24.14
C LEU A 120 9.29 -9.76 22.73
N ALA A 121 10.02 -8.66 22.57
CA ALA A 121 10.61 -8.28 21.27
C ALA A 121 11.62 -9.33 20.77
N GLY A 122 12.34 -10.00 21.68
CA GLY A 122 13.22 -11.13 21.35
C GLY A 122 12.47 -12.31 20.72
N VAL A 123 11.32 -12.68 21.31
CA VAL A 123 10.41 -13.68 20.73
C VAL A 123 9.89 -13.20 19.37
N GLY A 124 9.47 -11.94 19.29
CA GLY A 124 8.97 -11.31 18.06
C GLY A 124 10.01 -11.33 16.94
N ARG A 125 11.28 -11.03 17.27
CA ARG A 125 12.39 -11.11 16.32
C ARG A 125 12.54 -12.53 15.77
N HIS A 126 12.46 -13.54 16.62
CA HIS A 126 12.54 -14.95 16.18
C HIS A 126 11.39 -15.28 15.21
N VAL A 127 10.14 -14.97 15.58
CA VAL A 127 8.96 -15.20 14.72
C VAL A 127 9.09 -14.44 13.40
N TYR A 128 9.52 -13.20 13.43
CA TYR A 128 9.70 -12.37 12.23
C TYR A 128 10.73 -12.97 11.26
N LEU A 129 11.90 -13.36 11.79
CA LEU A 129 13.03 -13.81 10.96
C LEU A 129 12.95 -15.29 10.60
N GLN A 130 12.39 -16.14 11.46
CA GLN A 130 12.43 -17.61 11.30
C GLN A 130 11.03 -18.22 11.13
N GLY A 131 9.97 -17.49 11.48
CA GLY A 131 8.63 -18.08 11.60
C GLY A 131 8.51 -19.02 12.79
N ASN A 132 7.49 -19.85 12.76
CA ASN A 132 7.32 -20.93 13.73
C ASN A 132 6.93 -22.22 13.01
N ARG A 133 7.87 -23.19 12.97
CA ARG A 133 7.67 -24.47 12.30
C ARG A 133 6.55 -25.32 12.91
N TRP A 134 6.28 -25.15 14.21
CA TRP A 134 5.29 -25.95 14.93
C TRP A 134 3.87 -25.50 14.61
N SER A 135 3.62 -24.19 14.59
CA SER A 135 2.35 -23.61 14.16
C SER A 135 2.27 -23.40 12.64
N ARG A 136 3.36 -23.67 11.91
CA ARG A 136 3.48 -23.42 10.47
C ARG A 136 3.30 -21.94 10.08
N VAL A 137 3.71 -21.03 10.96
CA VAL A 137 3.80 -19.62 10.66
C VAL A 137 5.06 -19.38 9.83
N ALA A 138 4.90 -18.86 8.61
CA ALA A 138 6.03 -18.51 7.75
C ALA A 138 6.80 -17.30 8.29
N ALA A 139 8.11 -17.23 8.00
CA ALA A 139 8.92 -16.09 8.37
C ALA A 139 8.42 -14.84 7.66
N CYS A 140 8.06 -13.80 8.41
CA CYS A 140 7.49 -12.54 7.89
C CYS A 140 8.46 -11.83 6.95
N GLN A 141 9.77 -11.92 7.24
CA GLN A 141 10.84 -11.33 6.41
C GLN A 141 10.82 -11.81 4.96
N SER A 142 10.28 -13.00 4.68
CA SER A 142 10.25 -13.55 3.31
C SER A 142 9.47 -12.67 2.33
N CYS A 143 8.49 -11.90 2.83
CA CYS A 143 7.69 -10.99 2.03
C CYS A 143 7.95 -9.52 2.42
N HIS A 144 8.10 -9.24 3.73
CA HIS A 144 8.25 -7.86 4.22
C HIS A 144 9.70 -7.38 4.30
N GLY A 145 10.67 -8.23 3.89
CA GLY A 145 12.10 -7.93 3.92
C GLY A 145 12.73 -8.09 5.31
N ALA A 146 14.04 -8.29 5.37
CA ALA A 146 14.75 -8.55 6.62
C ALA A 146 14.62 -7.40 7.64
N SER A 147 14.54 -6.17 7.17
CA SER A 147 14.37 -4.96 8.00
C SER A 147 12.91 -4.50 8.14
N GLY A 148 11.94 -5.23 7.59
CA GLY A 148 10.53 -4.83 7.67
C GLY A 148 10.13 -3.63 6.81
N HIS A 149 10.93 -3.26 5.83
CA HIS A 149 10.65 -2.10 4.96
C HIS A 149 9.67 -2.42 3.82
N GLY A 150 9.33 -3.69 3.63
CA GLY A 150 8.41 -4.11 2.57
C GLY A 150 8.99 -3.94 1.17
N THR A 151 8.10 -3.74 0.23
CA THR A 151 8.40 -3.44 -1.19
C THR A 151 7.47 -2.31 -1.65
N ALA A 152 7.52 -1.91 -2.92
CA ALA A 152 6.59 -0.91 -3.45
C ALA A 152 5.12 -1.24 -3.12
N THR A 153 4.72 -2.50 -3.23
CA THR A 153 3.34 -2.97 -3.04
C THR A 153 3.05 -3.62 -1.68
N LEU A 154 4.08 -4.02 -0.94
CA LEU A 154 3.97 -4.59 0.41
C LEU A 154 4.35 -3.54 1.45
N PRO A 155 3.66 -3.51 2.61
CA PRO A 155 3.86 -2.45 3.58
C PRO A 155 5.23 -2.51 4.26
N ARG A 156 5.78 -1.32 4.54
CA ARG A 156 6.74 -1.13 5.61
C ARG A 156 6.05 -1.42 6.94
N LEU A 157 6.61 -2.32 7.73
CA LEU A 157 6.17 -2.69 9.08
C LEU A 157 7.08 -2.09 10.16
N ALA A 158 8.34 -1.84 9.79
CA ALA A 158 9.35 -1.26 10.67
C ALA A 158 8.91 0.12 11.19
N GLY A 159 9.03 0.32 12.49
CA GLY A 159 8.64 1.55 13.18
C GLY A 159 7.15 1.78 13.32
N GLN A 160 6.31 0.86 12.86
CA GLN A 160 4.85 1.01 12.96
C GLN A 160 4.37 0.80 14.40
N ASN A 161 3.27 1.45 14.77
CA ASN A 161 2.65 1.31 16.08
C ASN A 161 2.32 -0.15 16.40
N ALA A 162 2.81 -0.67 17.53
CA ALA A 162 2.61 -2.07 17.93
C ALA A 162 1.12 -2.43 18.05
N ILE A 163 0.32 -1.57 18.68
CA ILE A 163 -1.14 -1.78 18.81
C ILE A 163 -1.80 -1.84 17.43
N TYR A 164 -1.41 -0.95 16.50
CA TYR A 164 -1.95 -0.98 15.15
C TYR A 164 -1.57 -2.27 14.42
N LEU A 165 -0.32 -2.73 14.51
CA LEU A 165 0.12 -4.00 13.91
C LEU A 165 -0.67 -5.18 14.47
N GLU A 166 -0.81 -5.26 15.80
CA GLU A 166 -1.59 -6.29 16.46
C GLU A 166 -3.04 -6.31 15.98
N MET A 167 -3.70 -5.15 15.92
CA MET A 167 -5.06 -5.03 15.39
C MET A 167 -5.16 -5.51 13.94
N GLN A 168 -4.19 -5.15 13.08
CA GLN A 168 -4.24 -5.54 11.68
C GLN A 168 -4.03 -7.06 11.49
N ILE A 169 -3.12 -7.67 12.23
CA ILE A 169 -2.92 -9.13 12.18
C ILE A 169 -4.19 -9.85 12.64
N LYS A 170 -4.83 -9.38 13.72
CA LYS A 170 -6.09 -9.94 14.21
C LYS A 170 -7.24 -9.78 13.19
N GLN A 171 -7.35 -8.63 12.54
CA GLN A 171 -8.34 -8.41 11.49
C GLN A 171 -8.14 -9.29 10.26
N PHE A 172 -6.91 -9.62 9.89
CA PHE A 172 -6.64 -10.63 8.87
C PHE A 172 -7.04 -12.04 9.35
N ASN A 173 -6.77 -12.38 10.61
CA ASN A 173 -7.17 -13.67 11.19
C ASN A 173 -8.69 -13.84 11.17
N THR A 174 -9.45 -12.83 11.61
CA THR A 174 -10.93 -12.86 11.67
C THR A 174 -11.61 -12.59 10.33
N ARG A 175 -10.87 -12.27 9.27
CA ARG A 175 -11.37 -11.86 7.94
C ARG A 175 -12.16 -10.55 7.94
N GLU A 176 -12.01 -9.72 8.96
CA GLU A 176 -12.49 -8.33 8.92
C GLU A 176 -11.69 -7.50 7.91
N ARG A 177 -10.41 -7.85 7.69
CA ARG A 177 -9.56 -7.31 6.65
C ARG A 177 -9.21 -8.40 5.64
N THR A 178 -9.57 -8.20 4.36
CA THR A 178 -9.46 -9.21 3.29
C THR A 178 -8.81 -8.70 2.01
N ASN A 179 -8.21 -7.49 2.03
CA ASN A 179 -7.67 -6.84 0.84
C ASN A 179 -6.22 -7.28 0.49
N ASP A 180 -5.86 -8.51 0.84
CA ASP A 180 -4.52 -9.11 0.76
C ASP A 180 -4.48 -10.40 -0.10
N ASN A 181 -5.57 -10.74 -0.78
CA ASN A 181 -5.74 -11.99 -1.51
C ASN A 181 -5.49 -13.24 -0.64
N GLU A 182 -5.99 -13.22 0.60
CA GLU A 182 -5.92 -14.32 1.59
C GLU A 182 -4.51 -14.66 2.11
N VAL A 183 -3.46 -13.99 1.63
CA VAL A 183 -2.07 -14.31 2.02
C VAL A 183 -1.86 -14.07 3.51
N MET A 184 -2.24 -12.88 4.00
CA MET A 184 -2.07 -12.56 5.42
C MET A 184 -3.03 -13.36 6.31
N HIS A 185 -4.25 -13.69 5.84
CA HIS A 185 -5.13 -14.59 6.56
C HIS A 185 -4.48 -15.98 6.76
N ALA A 186 -3.89 -16.54 5.70
CA ALA A 186 -3.23 -17.84 5.76
C ALA A 186 -2.06 -17.88 6.78
N ILE A 187 -1.44 -16.73 7.06
CA ILE A 187 -0.39 -16.59 8.08
C ILE A 187 -1.00 -16.31 9.45
N ALA A 188 -1.84 -15.27 9.55
CA ALA A 188 -2.38 -14.77 10.81
C ALA A 188 -3.26 -15.80 11.54
N SER A 189 -4.00 -16.64 10.79
CA SER A 189 -4.83 -17.70 11.36
C SER A 189 -4.06 -18.80 12.11
N LYS A 190 -2.73 -18.83 11.95
CA LYS A 190 -1.85 -19.80 12.63
C LYS A 190 -1.09 -19.19 13.80
N MET A 191 -1.15 -17.87 13.96
CA MET A 191 -0.43 -17.16 15.01
C MET A 191 -1.19 -17.21 16.33
N SER A 192 -0.46 -17.48 17.42
CA SER A 192 -0.95 -17.30 18.77
C SER A 192 -1.00 -15.82 19.16
N GLU A 193 -1.79 -15.46 20.17
CA GLU A 193 -1.84 -14.11 20.72
C GLU A 193 -0.45 -13.61 21.18
N LEU A 194 0.36 -14.52 21.73
CA LEU A 194 1.73 -14.18 22.14
C LEU A 194 2.59 -13.81 20.91
N GLU A 195 2.54 -14.59 19.83
CA GLU A 195 3.30 -14.33 18.63
C GLU A 195 2.88 -13.02 17.96
N ILE A 196 1.57 -12.73 17.94
CA ILE A 196 1.04 -11.46 17.40
C ILE A 196 1.59 -10.28 18.19
N LYS A 197 1.50 -10.31 19.52
CA LYS A 197 2.04 -9.24 20.38
C LYS A 197 3.55 -9.11 20.25
N ALA A 198 4.25 -10.24 20.25
CA ALA A 198 5.71 -10.27 20.19
C ALA A 198 6.24 -9.67 18.87
N VAL A 199 5.68 -10.08 17.72
CA VAL A 199 6.12 -9.54 16.42
C VAL A 199 5.77 -8.06 16.27
N SER A 200 4.65 -7.62 16.85
CA SER A 200 4.24 -6.22 16.84
C SER A 200 5.17 -5.35 17.69
N GLU A 201 5.57 -5.81 18.88
CA GLU A 201 6.54 -5.14 19.74
C GLU A 201 7.91 -5.04 19.05
N TYR A 202 8.42 -6.14 18.50
CA TYR A 202 9.68 -6.16 17.75
C TYR A 202 9.68 -5.13 16.62
N LEU A 203 8.65 -5.14 15.77
CA LEU A 203 8.58 -4.30 14.58
C LEU A 203 8.44 -2.81 14.92
N SER A 204 7.80 -2.47 16.03
CA SER A 204 7.62 -1.07 16.45
C SER A 204 8.94 -0.37 16.73
N GLY A 205 9.95 -1.10 17.21
CA GLY A 205 11.28 -0.59 17.50
C GLY A 205 12.27 -0.66 16.32
N GLN A 206 11.88 -1.21 15.17
CA GLN A 206 12.79 -1.30 14.02
C GLN A 206 12.86 0.04 13.26
N PRO A 207 14.08 0.48 12.81
CA PRO A 207 14.26 1.74 12.07
C PRO A 207 13.74 1.69 10.62
#